data_d66ee944db60617b61ac19e9729c33e8
#
_entry.id   d66ee944db60617b61ac19e9729c33e8
#
_cell.length_a   1.000
_cell.length_b   1.000
_cell.length_c   1.000
_cell.angle_alpha   90.00
_cell.angle_beta   90.00
_cell.angle_gamma   90.00
#
_symmetry.space_group_name_H-M   'P 1'
#
loop_
_entity.id
_entity.type
_entity.pdbx_description
1 polymer ?
#
loop_
_entity_poly.entity_id
_entity_poly.type
_entity_poly.pdbx_seq_one_letter_code
_entity_poly.pdbx_strand_id
1 'polypeptide(L)'
;MTTATATWVNREATAEELIPLIGKLHRENGVVLSIHGRSLVNKSVIELLKLHDFVSHIDGAPLNPAHSLELVRALVELNLGACSINIAALHKAHHEAGSPELSMWLPEQLGSSVNHQGDQPKEQDVVLYGFGRIGRLLARILLERSSSPLGSGLN
;
A
#
# COMPACT_ATOMS: atom_id res chain seq x y z
N MET A 1 6.32 -22.40 -25.27
CA MET A 1 5.98 -21.89 -23.93
C MET A 1 4.51 -22.18 -23.66
N THR A 2 4.21 -22.88 -22.60
CA THR A 2 2.82 -23.10 -22.17
C THR A 2 2.18 -21.78 -21.73
N THR A 3 0.89 -21.62 -21.95
CA THR A 3 0.12 -20.39 -21.61
C THR A 3 0.31 -19.97 -20.12
N ALA A 4 0.47 -20.96 -19.24
CA ALA A 4 0.71 -20.73 -17.82
C ALA A 4 2.07 -20.05 -17.53
N THR A 5 3.13 -20.43 -18.24
CA THR A 5 4.46 -19.83 -18.09
C THR A 5 4.46 -18.38 -18.58
N ALA A 6 3.79 -18.08 -19.69
CA ALA A 6 3.66 -16.72 -20.21
C ALA A 6 2.87 -15.83 -19.23
N THR A 7 1.81 -16.36 -18.62
CA THR A 7 1.04 -15.63 -17.61
C THR A 7 1.87 -15.33 -16.36
N TRP A 8 2.69 -16.28 -15.90
CA TRP A 8 3.56 -16.08 -14.76
C TRP A 8 4.62 -15.01 -15.02
N VAL A 9 5.33 -15.10 -16.14
CA VAL A 9 6.36 -14.12 -16.54
C VAL A 9 5.77 -12.70 -16.62
N ASN A 10 4.55 -12.57 -17.15
CA ASN A 10 3.87 -11.27 -17.23
C ASN A 10 3.50 -10.71 -15.85
N ARG A 11 3.04 -11.56 -14.93
CA ARG A 11 2.74 -11.17 -13.54
C ARG A 11 4.02 -10.76 -12.79
N GLU A 12 5.12 -11.47 -13.00
CA GLU A 12 6.43 -11.16 -12.43
C GLU A 12 6.93 -9.79 -12.90
N ALA A 13 6.94 -9.55 -14.21
CA ALA A 13 7.31 -8.27 -14.79
C ALA A 13 6.44 -7.11 -14.24
N THR A 14 5.13 -7.32 -14.11
CA THR A 14 4.22 -6.33 -13.53
C THR A 14 4.56 -6.03 -12.07
N ALA A 15 4.92 -7.06 -11.29
CA ALA A 15 5.30 -6.88 -9.89
C ALA A 15 6.67 -6.16 -9.76
N GLU A 16 7.60 -6.39 -10.69
CA GLU A 16 8.86 -5.64 -10.78
C GLU A 16 8.63 -4.15 -11.02
N GLU A 17 7.68 -3.80 -11.90
CA GLU A 17 7.32 -2.40 -12.15
C GLU A 17 6.64 -1.72 -10.94
N LEU A 18 5.93 -2.46 -10.11
CA LEU A 18 5.29 -1.93 -8.89
C LEU A 18 6.30 -1.46 -7.84
N ILE A 19 7.42 -2.16 -7.67
CA ILE A 19 8.40 -1.90 -6.60
C ILE A 19 8.89 -0.44 -6.59
N PRO A 20 9.42 0.11 -7.70
CA PRO A 20 9.92 1.49 -7.70
C PRO A 20 8.81 2.53 -7.47
N LEU A 21 7.59 2.28 -7.96
CA LEU A 21 6.46 3.18 -7.79
C LEU A 21 5.99 3.22 -6.33
N ILE A 22 5.88 2.06 -5.68
CA ILE A 22 5.58 1.96 -4.24
C ILE A 22 6.66 2.68 -3.43
N GLY A 23 7.92 2.46 -3.75
CA GLY A 23 9.04 3.11 -3.10
C GLY A 23 9.04 4.63 -3.29
N LYS A 24 8.69 5.12 -4.48
CA LYS A 24 8.56 6.55 -4.77
C LYS A 24 7.47 7.19 -3.92
N LEU A 25 6.25 6.67 -3.95
CA LEU A 25 5.12 7.16 -3.16
C LEU A 25 5.45 7.20 -1.66
N HIS A 26 6.14 6.17 -1.16
CA HIS A 26 6.53 6.13 0.25
C HIS A 26 7.56 7.19 0.60
N ARG A 27 8.65 7.34 -0.17
CA ARG A 27 9.74 8.28 0.14
C ARG A 27 9.38 9.73 -0.11
N GLU A 28 8.66 10.03 -1.20
CA GLU A 28 8.38 11.41 -1.61
C GLU A 28 7.12 11.97 -0.96
N ASN A 29 6.12 11.13 -0.74
CA ASN A 29 4.80 11.55 -0.28
C ASN A 29 4.43 11.00 1.12
N GLY A 30 5.22 10.09 1.70
CA GLY A 30 4.85 9.41 2.95
C GLY A 30 3.64 8.47 2.80
N VAL A 31 3.31 8.07 1.57
CA VAL A 31 2.17 7.18 1.31
C VAL A 31 2.56 5.73 1.57
N VAL A 32 1.81 5.06 2.43
CA VAL A 32 1.99 3.63 2.72
C VAL A 32 0.91 2.82 1.99
N LEU A 33 1.32 2.10 0.96
CA LEU A 33 0.43 1.18 0.26
C LEU A 33 0.36 -0.17 0.98
N SER A 34 -0.84 -0.72 1.07
CA SER A 34 -1.10 -2.01 1.72
C SER A 34 -2.13 -2.84 0.95
N ILE A 35 -2.15 -4.14 1.23
CA ILE A 35 -3.20 -5.08 0.85
C ILE A 35 -3.70 -5.72 2.15
N HIS A 36 -4.96 -5.44 2.52
CA HIS A 36 -5.60 -5.93 3.75
C HIS A 36 -4.70 -5.78 4.99
N GLY A 37 -4.14 -4.57 5.20
CA GLY A 37 -3.28 -4.24 6.34
C GLY A 37 -1.83 -4.73 6.24
N ARG A 38 -1.46 -5.43 5.18
CA ARG A 38 -0.09 -5.87 4.91
C ARG A 38 0.61 -4.86 4.01
N SER A 39 1.63 -4.19 4.52
CA SER A 39 2.40 -3.19 3.75
C SER A 39 3.05 -3.80 2.51
N LEU A 40 3.02 -3.05 1.40
CA LEU A 40 3.71 -3.37 0.15
C LEU A 40 5.13 -2.77 0.09
N VAL A 41 5.48 -1.91 1.06
CA VAL A 41 6.78 -1.24 1.10
C VAL A 41 7.88 -2.26 1.40
N ASN A 42 8.99 -2.19 0.66
CA ASN A 42 10.16 -3.09 0.79
C ASN A 42 9.85 -4.58 0.62
N LYS A 43 8.90 -4.89 -0.25
CA LYS A 43 8.59 -6.26 -0.63
C LYS A 43 9.35 -6.67 -1.88
N SER A 44 9.79 -7.94 -1.91
CA SER A 44 10.28 -8.59 -3.12
C SER A 44 9.13 -8.89 -4.08
N VAL A 45 9.45 -9.17 -5.35
CA VAL A 45 8.50 -9.60 -6.38
C VAL A 45 7.63 -10.76 -5.90
N ILE A 46 8.25 -11.80 -5.33
CA ILE A 46 7.55 -12.99 -4.85
C ILE A 46 6.59 -12.67 -3.69
N GLU A 47 7.01 -11.81 -2.76
CA GLU A 47 6.14 -11.37 -1.65
C GLU A 47 4.97 -10.55 -2.15
N LEU A 48 5.17 -9.66 -3.14
CA LEU A 48 4.09 -8.91 -3.77
C LEU A 48 3.07 -9.84 -4.44
N LEU A 49 3.54 -10.82 -5.21
CA LEU A 49 2.65 -11.80 -5.87
C LEU A 49 1.86 -12.63 -4.86
N LYS A 50 2.50 -13.08 -3.77
CA LYS A 50 1.82 -13.79 -2.67
C LYS A 50 0.75 -12.92 -1.97
N LEU A 51 1.00 -11.63 -1.82
CA LEU A 51 0.01 -10.71 -1.25
C LEU A 51 -1.19 -10.51 -2.17
N HIS A 52 -0.97 -10.44 -3.49
CA HIS A 52 -2.06 -10.36 -4.46
C HIS A 52 -2.90 -11.65 -4.50
N ASP A 53 -2.26 -12.80 -4.42
CA ASP A 53 -2.97 -14.09 -4.35
C ASP A 53 -3.73 -14.25 -3.03
N PHE A 54 -3.20 -13.69 -1.93
CA PHE A 54 -3.84 -13.72 -0.61
C PHE A 54 -5.20 -13.02 -0.60
N VAL A 55 -5.44 -12.05 -1.46
CA VAL A 55 -6.74 -11.36 -1.59
C VAL A 55 -7.88 -12.34 -1.83
N SER A 56 -7.62 -13.42 -2.55
CA SER A 56 -8.62 -14.46 -2.83
C SER A 56 -9.21 -15.11 -1.57
N HIS A 57 -8.44 -15.17 -0.49
CA HIS A 57 -8.89 -15.73 0.79
C HIS A 57 -9.86 -14.81 1.56
N ILE A 58 -9.86 -13.52 1.23
CA ILE A 58 -10.70 -12.51 1.88
C ILE A 58 -11.86 -12.10 0.98
N ASP A 59 -11.56 -11.78 -0.28
CA ASP A 59 -12.53 -11.21 -1.24
C ASP A 59 -13.08 -12.25 -2.21
N GLY A 60 -12.63 -13.52 -2.13
CA GLY A 60 -13.10 -14.63 -2.98
C GLY A 60 -12.46 -14.69 -4.36
N ALA A 61 -11.70 -13.68 -4.77
CA ALA A 61 -10.95 -13.65 -6.03
C ALA A 61 -9.58 -12.99 -5.84
N PRO A 62 -8.52 -13.47 -6.53
CA PRO A 62 -7.20 -12.86 -6.44
C PRO A 62 -7.19 -11.49 -7.11
N LEU A 63 -6.43 -10.57 -6.54
CA LEU A 63 -6.17 -9.27 -7.16
C LEU A 63 -5.10 -9.45 -8.25
N ASN A 64 -5.41 -9.03 -9.48
CA ASN A 64 -4.43 -9.05 -10.55
C ASN A 64 -3.39 -7.93 -10.33
N PRO A 65 -2.08 -8.23 -10.32
CA PRO A 65 -1.04 -7.20 -10.20
C PRO A 65 -1.14 -6.08 -11.23
N ALA A 66 -1.67 -6.36 -12.44
CA ALA A 66 -1.88 -5.34 -13.47
C ALA A 66 -2.86 -4.25 -13.02
N HIS A 67 -3.96 -4.61 -12.35
CA HIS A 67 -4.90 -3.61 -11.81
C HIS A 67 -4.26 -2.78 -10.70
N SER A 68 -3.42 -3.40 -9.86
CA SER A 68 -2.65 -2.67 -8.85
C SER A 68 -1.67 -1.69 -9.50
N LEU A 69 -1.03 -2.08 -10.59
CA LEU A 69 -0.09 -1.23 -11.33
C LEU A 69 -0.80 0.00 -11.92
N GLU A 70 -1.97 -0.18 -12.52
CA GLU A 70 -2.79 0.92 -13.04
C GLU A 70 -3.17 1.91 -11.92
N LEU A 71 -3.66 1.40 -10.79
CA LEU A 71 -3.99 2.23 -9.63
C LEU A 71 -2.77 2.96 -9.08
N VAL A 72 -1.64 2.27 -8.90
CA VAL A 72 -0.42 2.87 -8.34
C VAL A 72 0.16 3.92 -9.27
N ARG A 73 0.12 3.72 -10.59
CA ARG A 73 0.51 4.74 -11.58
C ARG A 73 -0.36 5.99 -11.46
N ALA A 74 -1.67 5.82 -11.39
CA ALA A 74 -2.58 6.95 -11.21
C ALA A 74 -2.36 7.67 -9.86
N LEU A 75 -2.05 6.93 -8.78
CA LEU A 75 -1.71 7.53 -7.48
C LEU A 75 -0.41 8.34 -7.52
N VAL A 76 0.58 7.91 -8.32
CA VAL A 76 1.85 8.66 -8.50
C VAL A 76 1.61 10.01 -9.19
N GLU A 77 0.64 10.09 -10.10
CA GLU A 77 0.27 11.34 -10.79
C GLU A 77 -0.47 12.32 -9.85
N LEU A 78 -1.05 11.83 -8.76
CA LEU A 78 -1.69 12.66 -7.77
C LEU A 78 -0.68 13.24 -6.78
N ASN A 79 -0.88 14.50 -6.44
CA ASN A 79 -0.10 15.18 -5.42
C ASN A 79 -0.62 14.79 -4.02
N LEU A 80 -0.27 13.58 -3.56
CA LEU A 80 -0.75 13.02 -2.29
C LEU A 80 0.11 13.49 -1.12
N GLY A 81 -0.54 13.76 0.00
CA GLY A 81 0.10 13.86 1.31
C GLY A 81 0.25 12.49 1.99
N ALA A 82 0.89 12.49 3.16
CA ALA A 82 1.11 11.28 3.94
C ALA A 82 -0.21 10.59 4.30
N CYS A 83 -0.42 9.38 3.82
CA CYS A 83 -1.62 8.59 4.06
C CYS A 83 -1.35 7.09 3.90
N SER A 84 -2.30 6.27 4.34
CA SER A 84 -2.28 4.82 4.14
C SER A 84 -3.42 4.41 3.20
N ILE A 85 -3.09 3.70 2.13
CA ILE A 85 -4.05 3.28 1.10
C ILE A 85 -4.06 1.76 0.99
N ASN A 86 -5.23 1.15 1.13
CA ASN A 86 -5.45 -0.26 0.87
C ASN A 86 -5.81 -0.47 -0.61
N ILE A 87 -4.86 -0.98 -1.39
CA ILE A 87 -5.03 -1.19 -2.85
C ILE A 87 -6.15 -2.18 -3.17
N ALA A 88 -6.31 -3.25 -2.39
CA ALA A 88 -7.38 -4.21 -2.63
C ALA A 88 -8.76 -3.57 -2.41
N ALA A 89 -8.93 -2.82 -1.33
CA ALA A 89 -10.17 -2.10 -1.08
C ALA A 89 -10.45 -1.02 -2.12
N LEU A 90 -9.41 -0.29 -2.55
CA LEU A 90 -9.53 0.74 -3.59
C LEU A 90 -9.93 0.13 -4.94
N HIS A 91 -9.31 -0.99 -5.33
CA HIS A 91 -9.69 -1.73 -6.55
C HIS A 91 -11.14 -2.20 -6.51
N LYS A 92 -11.56 -2.75 -5.37
CA LYS A 92 -12.94 -3.21 -5.18
C LYS A 92 -13.93 -2.04 -5.32
N ALA A 93 -13.69 -0.93 -4.63
CA ALA A 93 -14.53 0.27 -4.72
C ALA A 93 -14.58 0.83 -6.16
N HIS A 94 -13.45 0.85 -6.87
CA HIS A 94 -13.40 1.27 -8.26
C HIS A 94 -14.24 0.38 -9.18
N HIS A 95 -14.17 -0.94 -8.98
CA HIS A 95 -14.98 -1.89 -9.75
C HIS A 95 -16.48 -1.75 -9.42
N GLU A 96 -16.85 -1.59 -8.15
CA GLU A 96 -18.23 -1.38 -7.72
C GLU A 96 -18.83 -0.05 -8.25
N ALA A 97 -17.98 0.96 -8.46
CA ALA A 97 -18.37 2.23 -9.08
C ALA A 97 -18.53 2.15 -10.62
N GLY A 98 -18.33 0.98 -11.22
CA GLY A 98 -18.41 0.79 -12.67
C GLY A 98 -17.12 1.10 -13.43
N SER A 99 -15.99 1.07 -12.75
CA SER A 99 -14.64 1.32 -13.30
C SER A 99 -14.54 2.66 -14.05
N PRO A 100 -14.87 3.80 -13.39
CA PRO A 100 -14.75 5.12 -13.99
C PRO A 100 -13.29 5.47 -14.28
N GLU A 101 -13.06 6.57 -15.03
CA GLU A 101 -11.72 7.08 -15.30
C GLU A 101 -10.98 7.40 -13.98
N LEU A 102 -9.81 6.79 -13.77
CA LEU A 102 -9.05 6.88 -12.52
C LEU A 102 -8.62 8.31 -12.19
N SER A 103 -8.27 9.10 -13.20
CA SER A 103 -7.84 10.49 -13.05
C SER A 103 -8.92 11.39 -12.43
N MET A 104 -10.17 11.09 -12.64
CA MET A 104 -11.31 11.83 -12.08
C MET A 104 -11.81 11.21 -10.78
N TRP A 105 -11.85 9.89 -10.72
CA TRP A 105 -12.42 9.16 -9.59
C TRP A 105 -11.53 9.16 -8.34
N LEU A 106 -10.21 8.96 -8.51
CA LEU A 106 -9.29 8.89 -7.37
C LEU A 106 -9.26 10.16 -6.50
N PRO A 107 -9.24 11.39 -7.06
CA PRO A 107 -9.31 12.61 -6.25
C PRO A 107 -10.57 12.70 -5.40
N GLU A 108 -11.71 12.22 -5.89
CA GLU A 108 -12.96 12.19 -5.12
C GLU A 108 -12.89 11.19 -3.96
N GLN A 109 -12.30 10.01 -4.21
CA GLN A 109 -12.18 8.96 -3.19
C GLN A 109 -11.16 9.31 -2.11
N LEU A 110 -10.06 9.96 -2.47
CA LEU A 110 -8.95 10.27 -1.57
C LEU A 110 -9.09 11.66 -0.91
N GLY A 111 -9.98 12.51 -1.43
CA GLY A 111 -10.45 13.76 -0.82
C GLY A 111 -9.37 14.58 -0.12
N SER A 112 -9.35 14.53 1.21
CA SER A 112 -8.44 15.31 2.05
C SER A 112 -6.95 14.93 1.92
N SER A 113 -6.61 13.81 1.28
CA SER A 113 -5.22 13.39 1.08
C SER A 113 -4.60 13.94 -0.20
N VAL A 114 -5.42 14.53 -1.09
CA VAL A 114 -4.96 15.15 -2.33
C VAL A 114 -4.55 16.60 -2.08
N ASN A 115 -3.49 17.07 -2.73
CA ASN A 115 -2.93 18.44 -2.60
C ASN A 115 -2.35 18.79 -1.22
N HIS A 116 -1.97 17.79 -0.42
CA HIS A 116 -1.29 17.98 0.87
C HIS A 116 0.20 17.59 0.82
N GLN A 117 0.84 17.73 -0.34
CA GLN A 117 2.27 17.48 -0.50
C GLN A 117 3.06 18.44 0.41
N GLY A 118 3.83 17.87 1.31
CA GLY A 118 4.65 18.63 2.26
C GLY A 118 4.16 18.59 3.72
N ASP A 119 2.96 18.09 3.99
CA ASP A 119 2.61 17.70 5.35
C ASP A 119 3.41 16.44 5.71
N GLN A 120 4.58 16.65 6.29
CA GLN A 120 5.30 15.57 6.96
C GLN A 120 4.33 14.91 7.94
N PRO A 121 4.33 13.56 8.06
CA PRO A 121 3.55 12.91 9.10
C PRO A 121 3.93 13.59 10.42
N LYS A 122 2.96 14.23 11.07
CA LYS A 122 3.19 14.84 12.38
C LYS A 122 3.66 13.71 13.28
N GLU A 123 4.79 13.95 13.95
CA GLU A 123 5.25 13.08 15.03
C GLU A 123 4.07 12.83 15.98
N GLN A 124 3.78 11.56 16.21
CA GLN A 124 2.68 11.16 17.09
C GLN A 124 3.25 10.52 18.34
N ASP A 125 2.91 11.08 19.47
CA ASP A 125 3.20 10.49 20.76
C ASP A 125 2.26 9.31 21.03
N VAL A 126 2.83 8.17 21.39
CA VAL A 126 2.05 7.00 21.79
C VAL A 126 2.18 6.79 23.29
N VAL A 127 1.07 6.92 23.99
CA VAL A 127 1.01 6.65 25.44
C VAL A 127 0.47 5.25 25.67
N LEU A 128 1.30 4.38 26.29
CA LEU A 128 0.89 3.05 26.72
C LEU A 128 0.37 3.11 28.14
N TYR A 129 -0.97 3.02 28.30
CA TYR A 129 -1.60 2.94 29.62
C TYR A 129 -1.64 1.47 30.08
N GLY A 130 -0.72 1.13 30.97
CA GLY A 130 -0.51 -0.24 31.43
C GLY A 130 0.63 -0.97 30.71
N PHE A 131 1.57 -1.52 31.51
CA PHE A 131 2.77 -2.21 31.01
C PHE A 131 2.77 -3.71 31.36
N GLY A 132 1.60 -4.36 31.22
CA GLY A 132 1.42 -5.79 31.36
C GLY A 132 1.96 -6.57 30.15
N ARG A 133 1.52 -7.82 29.97
CA ARG A 133 1.97 -8.69 28.87
C ARG A 133 1.73 -8.04 27.50
N ILE A 134 0.54 -7.49 27.27
CA ILE A 134 0.14 -6.85 26.01
C ILE A 134 0.90 -5.52 25.83
N GLY A 135 0.96 -4.67 26.85
CA GLY A 135 1.67 -3.38 26.77
C GLY A 135 3.16 -3.55 26.44
N ARG A 136 3.84 -4.56 27.03
CA ARG A 136 5.23 -4.89 26.69
C ARG A 136 5.41 -5.37 25.25
N LEU A 137 4.45 -6.15 24.74
CA LEU A 137 4.48 -6.60 23.35
C LEU A 137 4.30 -5.43 22.39
N LEU A 138 3.33 -4.54 22.66
CA LEU A 138 3.10 -3.33 21.86
C LEU A 138 4.32 -2.39 21.89
N ALA A 139 4.95 -2.20 23.05
CA ALA A 139 6.18 -1.40 23.16
C ALA A 139 7.29 -1.94 22.27
N ARG A 140 7.50 -3.27 22.24
CA ARG A 140 8.49 -3.90 21.36
C ARG A 140 8.20 -3.66 19.88
N ILE A 141 6.93 -3.82 19.46
CA ILE A 141 6.51 -3.60 18.08
C ILE A 141 6.73 -2.12 17.69
N LEU A 142 6.41 -1.19 18.57
CA LEU A 142 6.63 0.24 18.34
C LEU A 142 8.12 0.57 18.20
N LEU A 143 8.97 0.04 19.10
CA LEU A 143 10.41 0.24 19.03
C LEU A 143 11.04 -0.39 17.79
N GLU A 144 10.63 -1.57 17.39
CA GLU A 144 11.08 -2.22 16.15
C GLU A 144 10.71 -1.38 14.91
N ARG A 145 9.51 -0.81 14.90
CA ARG A 145 9.07 0.06 13.80
C ARG A 145 9.76 1.42 13.79
N SER A 146 10.02 2.03 14.95
CA SER A 146 10.70 3.32 15.04
C SER A 146 12.20 3.21 14.72
N SER A 147 12.84 2.10 15.04
CA SER A 147 14.25 1.83 14.73
C SER A 147 14.51 1.33 13.31
N SER A 148 13.45 1.02 12.55
CA SER A 148 13.57 0.74 11.12
C SER A 148 14.05 1.98 10.37
N PRO A 149 14.99 1.87 9.40
CA PRO A 149 15.40 3.00 8.55
C PRO A 149 14.26 3.64 7.76
N LEU A 150 13.10 3.02 7.78
CA LEU A 150 11.83 3.47 7.22
C LEU A 150 10.84 3.85 8.34
N GLY A 151 11.35 4.23 9.51
CA GLY A 151 10.56 4.56 10.68
C GLY A 151 9.40 5.48 10.32
N SER A 152 8.17 5.03 10.61
CA SER A 152 7.07 5.94 10.87
C SER A 152 7.55 6.87 11.99
N GLY A 153 7.46 8.19 11.83
CA GLY A 153 7.90 9.18 12.81
C GLY A 153 7.20 9.08 14.16
N LEU A 154 7.44 7.99 14.85
CA LEU A 154 7.08 7.73 16.25
C LEU A 154 8.32 8.03 17.08
N ASN A 155 8.32 9.14 17.78
CA ASN A 155 9.22 9.44 18.90
C ASN A 155 8.66 8.87 20.19
#